data_fb78b77e029cfeec571bdf1d52200d11
#
_entry.id   fb78b77e029cfeec571bdf1d52200d11
#
_cell.length_a   1.000
_cell.length_b   1.000
_cell.length_c   1.000
_cell.angle_alpha   90.00
_cell.angle_beta   90.00
_cell.angle_gamma   90.00
#
_symmetry.space_group_name_H-M   'P 1'
#
loop_
_entity.id
_entity.type
_entity.pdbx_description
1 polymer ?
#
loop_
_entity_poly.entity_id
_entity_poly.type
_entity_poly.pdbx_seq_one_letter_code
_entity_poly.pdbx_strand_id
1 'polypeptide(L)'
;MKARFAPALAALALSTMIGGIPPALARPAVLAAAPASAPAPAARTSGPPNIILILADDFGVEGINAYGGEYHTPHVDRLAAEGTRFDNAHAMPLCSPSRVRLMTGQENWRNYEAFSYLAPGQRTFGNVMKEAGYVTGIVGKWQLMGNGFDGRTGITPEAAGFDESYLWQLQALTPKGSRYWGPTRAANGTPKISEEGFGPDFDSRKALDFISRHKDKPFFLYYPMVLVHNPWVQTPDSMTAEGAADRFNGMVSYMDRLVGDLMARLKAEGLDRNTIVIFTGDNGTNRQITSMRDGHAVRGGKGATTINGTHVPFIAWGPGIPKGKASEALVDFTDLLPTFADMTGQPALAGKVDGVSQWPVIAGKASAARSAIFMHYAPMWLFKPERFAFDARWKLYGDGRFVAMDPVSGVETEVPAAQRKGEAARHYAALRKVLADTHDGPLDPTRYPWCEGQPSVDPGQPATVAGCGRTPGGEE
;
A
#
# COMPACT_ATOMS: atom_id res chain seq x y z
N MET A 1 40.86 36.90 -44.43
CA MET A 1 42.22 36.35 -44.53
C MET A 1 42.12 34.87 -44.21
N LYS A 2 41.94 34.03 -45.18
CA LYS A 2 42.90 33.20 -45.94
C LYS A 2 44.01 32.66 -45.01
N ALA A 3 44.08 31.32 -44.76
CA ALA A 3 44.73 30.36 -45.62
C ALA A 3 44.43 28.92 -45.19
N ARG A 4 44.18 28.09 -46.19
CA ARG A 4 44.18 26.62 -46.26
C ARG A 4 45.59 26.09 -46.16
N PHE A 5 45.79 24.84 -45.75
CA PHE A 5 46.70 23.84 -46.42
C PHE A 5 46.47 22.43 -45.83
N ALA A 6 46.13 21.50 -46.69
CA ALA A 6 46.46 20.07 -46.69
C ALA A 6 47.30 19.89 -47.97
N PRO A 7 47.92 18.72 -48.34
CA PRO A 7 47.95 17.34 -47.82
C PRO A 7 49.39 16.71 -47.89
N ALA A 8 49.60 15.46 -47.57
CA ALA A 8 50.38 14.50 -48.38
C ALA A 8 50.40 13.06 -47.86
N LEU A 9 50.03 12.17 -48.76
CA LEU A 9 50.29 10.72 -48.74
C LEU A 9 51.80 10.39 -48.86
N ALA A 10 52.20 9.30 -48.25
CA ALA A 10 53.27 8.43 -48.82
C ALA A 10 53.07 6.97 -48.42
N ALA A 11 52.78 6.14 -49.38
CA ALA A 11 52.88 4.67 -49.34
C ALA A 11 54.29 4.21 -49.60
N LEU A 12 54.73 3.20 -48.88
CA LEU A 12 55.88 2.37 -49.39
C LEU A 12 55.64 0.92 -48.94
N ALA A 13 55.55 0.05 -49.95
CA ALA A 13 55.58 -1.42 -49.87
C ALA A 13 57.02 -1.92 -49.99
N LEU A 14 57.35 -3.03 -49.36
CA LEU A 14 58.27 -4.09 -49.84
C LEU A 14 58.27 -5.27 -48.84
N SER A 15 57.71 -6.36 -49.21
CA SER A 15 58.22 -7.65 -49.74
C SER A 15 59.01 -8.55 -48.78
N THR A 16 58.34 -9.67 -48.46
CA THR A 16 58.80 -11.09 -48.43
C THR A 16 60.00 -11.51 -47.60
N MET A 17 59.76 -12.45 -46.69
CA MET A 17 60.48 -13.74 -46.70
C MET A 17 59.67 -14.83 -45.98
N ILE A 18 59.64 -15.99 -46.59
CA ILE A 18 59.01 -17.24 -46.28
C ILE A 18 59.84 -17.98 -45.24
N GLY A 19 59.26 -18.41 -44.16
CA GLY A 19 59.82 -19.38 -43.21
C GLY A 19 58.73 -20.29 -42.68
N GLY A 20 58.63 -21.48 -43.27
CA GLY A 20 57.64 -22.47 -42.88
C GLY A 20 57.97 -23.14 -41.55
N ILE A 21 56.97 -23.22 -40.68
CA ILE A 21 56.95 -24.06 -39.48
C ILE A 21 55.76 -25.04 -39.61
N PRO A 22 55.97 -26.34 -39.32
CA PRO A 22 54.94 -27.38 -39.54
C PRO A 22 53.79 -27.25 -38.54
N PRO A 23 52.60 -27.74 -38.89
CA PRO A 23 51.41 -27.60 -38.02
C PRO A 23 51.50 -28.51 -36.77
N ALA A 24 51.53 -27.92 -35.63
CA ALA A 24 51.28 -28.62 -34.34
C ALA A 24 49.85 -29.11 -34.28
N LEU A 25 49.68 -30.41 -34.11
CA LEU A 25 48.42 -31.09 -33.87
C LEU A 25 47.75 -30.49 -32.64
N ALA A 26 46.66 -29.72 -32.80
CA ALA A 26 45.80 -29.23 -31.74
C ALA A 26 45.09 -30.41 -31.05
N ARG A 27 45.40 -30.64 -29.79
CA ARG A 27 44.63 -31.52 -28.93
C ARG A 27 43.23 -30.87 -28.70
N PRO A 28 42.11 -31.63 -28.76
CA PRO A 28 40.81 -31.08 -28.40
C PRO A 28 40.81 -30.71 -26.90
N ALA A 29 40.50 -29.45 -26.62
CA ALA A 29 40.23 -29.00 -25.25
C ALA A 29 38.99 -29.73 -24.73
N VAL A 30 39.16 -30.56 -23.70
CA VAL A 30 38.07 -31.12 -22.93
C VAL A 30 37.43 -29.94 -22.19
N LEU A 31 36.27 -29.49 -22.65
CA LEU A 31 35.40 -28.57 -21.93
C LEU A 31 35.05 -29.26 -20.60
N ALA A 32 35.65 -28.81 -19.51
CA ALA A 32 35.22 -29.17 -18.18
C ALA A 32 33.76 -28.75 -18.03
N ALA A 33 32.86 -29.71 -17.85
CA ALA A 33 31.47 -29.43 -17.53
C ALA A 33 31.43 -28.58 -16.24
N ALA A 34 30.74 -27.43 -16.32
CA ALA A 34 30.48 -26.62 -15.14
C ALA A 34 29.81 -27.49 -14.08
N PRO A 35 30.15 -27.36 -12.78
CA PRO A 35 29.52 -28.14 -11.75
C PRO A 35 28.01 -27.87 -11.78
N ALA A 36 27.23 -28.94 -11.87
CA ALA A 36 25.77 -28.86 -11.78
C ALA A 36 25.42 -28.08 -10.50
N SER A 37 24.69 -27.00 -10.67
CA SER A 37 24.16 -26.21 -9.53
C SER A 37 23.42 -27.19 -8.60
N ALA A 38 23.77 -27.16 -7.30
CA ALA A 38 23.09 -27.94 -6.30
C ALA A 38 21.57 -27.70 -6.42
N PRO A 39 20.72 -28.74 -6.32
CA PRO A 39 19.29 -28.55 -6.36
C PRO A 39 18.89 -27.56 -5.26
N ALA A 40 18.12 -26.53 -5.63
CA ALA A 40 17.55 -25.59 -4.66
C ALA A 40 16.83 -26.40 -3.57
N PRO A 41 17.00 -26.07 -2.29
CA PRO A 41 16.33 -26.79 -1.19
C PRO A 41 14.85 -26.86 -1.48
N ALA A 42 14.27 -28.06 -1.31
CA ALA A 42 12.85 -28.29 -1.58
C ALA A 42 12.04 -27.33 -0.69
N ALA A 43 11.30 -26.43 -1.34
CA ALA A 43 10.43 -25.48 -0.64
C ALA A 43 9.46 -26.27 0.25
N ARG A 44 9.17 -25.72 1.40
CA ARG A 44 8.18 -26.25 2.33
C ARG A 44 6.81 -26.29 1.66
N THR A 45 6.35 -27.48 1.26
CA THR A 45 5.06 -27.70 0.59
C THR A 45 3.94 -28.07 1.56
N SER A 46 4.25 -28.20 2.85
CA SER A 46 3.31 -28.55 3.92
C SER A 46 3.41 -27.54 5.06
N GLY A 47 2.25 -27.16 5.61
CA GLY A 47 2.12 -26.20 6.71
C GLY A 47 1.35 -24.94 6.29
N PRO A 48 1.09 -24.02 7.24
CA PRO A 48 0.38 -22.77 6.95
C PRO A 48 1.18 -21.91 5.94
N PRO A 49 0.50 -21.21 5.02
CA PRO A 49 1.14 -20.39 4.01
C PRO A 49 1.86 -19.20 4.65
N ASN A 50 2.95 -18.73 4.05
CA ASN A 50 3.47 -17.40 4.34
C ASN A 50 2.47 -16.35 3.86
N ILE A 51 2.45 -15.19 4.50
CA ILE A 51 1.55 -14.11 4.13
C ILE A 51 2.36 -12.82 4.00
N ILE A 52 2.18 -12.14 2.89
CA ILE A 52 2.78 -10.83 2.61
C ILE A 52 1.65 -9.85 2.32
N LEU A 53 1.58 -8.77 3.10
CA LEU A 53 0.70 -7.63 2.84
C LEU A 53 1.53 -6.45 2.34
N ILE A 54 1.36 -6.07 1.09
CA ILE A 54 1.97 -4.89 0.48
C ILE A 54 0.94 -3.77 0.50
N LEU A 55 1.30 -2.62 1.11
CA LEU A 55 0.44 -1.45 1.20
C LEU A 55 1.14 -0.26 0.55
N ALA A 56 0.66 0.17 -0.61
CA ALA A 56 1.12 1.39 -1.26
C ALA A 56 0.58 2.64 -0.53
N ASP A 57 1.35 3.73 -0.54
CA ASP A 57 1.02 4.98 0.16
C ASP A 57 0.46 5.99 -0.85
N ASP A 58 -0.74 6.51 -0.62
CA ASP A 58 -1.47 7.45 -1.50
C ASP A 58 -1.75 6.87 -2.90
N PHE A 59 -2.39 5.71 -2.99
CA PHE A 59 -2.52 4.99 -4.25
C PHE A 59 -3.94 4.43 -4.47
N GLY A 60 -4.72 5.12 -5.31
CA GLY A 60 -6.05 4.72 -5.73
C GLY A 60 -6.03 3.68 -6.86
N VAL A 61 -7.20 3.13 -7.18
CA VAL A 61 -7.37 2.10 -8.24
C VAL A 61 -6.93 2.59 -9.62
N GLU A 62 -7.04 3.88 -9.90
CA GLU A 62 -6.65 4.51 -11.16
C GLU A 62 -5.14 4.45 -11.43
N GLY A 63 -4.35 4.08 -10.41
CA GLY A 63 -2.91 3.91 -10.52
C GLY A 63 -2.45 2.59 -11.14
N ILE A 64 -3.36 1.63 -11.42
CA ILE A 64 -3.02 0.29 -11.88
C ILE A 64 -3.71 -0.02 -13.21
N ASN A 65 -2.94 -0.55 -14.17
CA ASN A 65 -3.46 -0.88 -15.50
C ASN A 65 -4.53 -1.99 -15.44
N ALA A 66 -4.39 -2.99 -14.60
CA ALA A 66 -5.40 -4.04 -14.39
C ALA A 66 -6.77 -3.50 -13.91
N TYR A 67 -6.85 -2.26 -13.41
CA TYR A 67 -8.09 -1.57 -13.05
C TYR A 67 -8.50 -0.50 -14.07
N GLY A 68 -7.89 -0.50 -15.26
CA GLY A 68 -8.17 0.48 -16.32
C GLY A 68 -7.29 1.75 -16.27
N GLY A 69 -6.33 1.82 -15.35
CA GLY A 69 -5.34 2.91 -15.28
C GLY A 69 -4.32 2.85 -16.41
N GLU A 70 -3.72 3.98 -16.76
CA GLU A 70 -2.76 4.07 -17.88
C GLU A 70 -1.28 3.99 -17.43
N TYR A 71 -1.01 3.75 -16.15
CA TYR A 71 0.35 3.60 -15.64
C TYR A 71 0.94 2.23 -16.01
N HIS A 72 2.27 2.19 -16.13
CA HIS A 72 2.99 0.97 -16.43
C HIS A 72 3.21 0.14 -15.15
N THR A 73 2.33 -0.87 -14.94
CA THR A 73 2.31 -1.71 -13.74
C THR A 73 2.31 -3.22 -14.04
N PRO A 74 3.23 -3.72 -14.90
CA PRO A 74 3.17 -5.11 -15.41
C PRO A 74 3.27 -6.17 -14.32
N HIS A 75 3.95 -5.91 -13.20
CA HIS A 75 4.11 -6.89 -12.12
C HIS A 75 2.86 -6.98 -11.24
N VAL A 76 2.24 -5.84 -10.91
CA VAL A 76 0.96 -5.80 -10.19
C VAL A 76 -0.18 -6.32 -11.08
N ASP A 77 -0.17 -5.99 -12.39
CA ASP A 77 -1.13 -6.54 -13.37
C ASP A 77 -1.03 -8.07 -13.44
N ARG A 78 0.19 -8.60 -13.37
CA ARG A 78 0.41 -10.03 -13.32
C ARG A 78 -0.13 -10.67 -12.04
N LEU A 79 0.00 -10.02 -10.89
CA LEU A 79 -0.65 -10.48 -9.65
C LEU A 79 -2.16 -10.58 -9.83
N ALA A 80 -2.79 -9.58 -10.47
CA ALA A 80 -4.22 -9.59 -10.77
C ALA A 80 -4.59 -10.72 -11.76
N ALA A 81 -3.79 -10.93 -12.81
CA ALA A 81 -4.03 -11.97 -13.82
C ALA A 81 -3.83 -13.39 -13.29
N GLU A 82 -2.90 -13.58 -12.36
CA GLU A 82 -2.59 -14.88 -11.74
C GLU A 82 -3.29 -15.09 -10.38
N GLY A 83 -4.08 -14.11 -9.91
CA GLY A 83 -4.82 -14.12 -8.66
C GLY A 83 -6.26 -13.64 -8.81
N THR A 84 -6.81 -13.05 -7.75
CA THR A 84 -8.14 -12.41 -7.73
C THR A 84 -8.00 -10.91 -7.48
N ARG A 85 -8.57 -10.10 -8.37
CA ARG A 85 -8.75 -8.66 -8.22
C ARG A 85 -10.13 -8.37 -7.60
N PHE A 86 -10.18 -7.43 -6.67
CA PHE A 86 -11.43 -6.97 -6.05
C PHE A 86 -11.73 -5.56 -6.54
N ASP A 87 -12.89 -5.37 -7.12
CA ASP A 87 -13.26 -4.10 -7.78
C ASP A 87 -13.92 -3.09 -6.82
N ASN A 88 -14.21 -3.50 -5.57
CA ASN A 88 -14.86 -2.64 -4.56
C ASN A 88 -14.14 -2.77 -3.21
N ALA A 89 -12.85 -2.44 -3.16
CA ALA A 89 -12.10 -2.38 -1.92
C ALA A 89 -11.92 -0.93 -1.46
N HIS A 90 -12.12 -0.69 -0.16
CA HIS A 90 -12.15 0.65 0.39
C HIS A 90 -11.31 0.77 1.66
N ALA A 91 -10.52 1.85 1.70
CA ALA A 91 -9.77 2.34 2.85
C ALA A 91 -10.41 3.63 3.37
N MET A 92 -9.93 4.14 4.50
CA MET A 92 -10.26 5.51 4.91
C MET A 92 -9.65 6.53 3.93
N PRO A 93 -10.19 7.75 3.87
CA PRO A 93 -9.66 8.76 2.93
C PRO A 93 -8.22 9.22 3.22
N LEU A 94 -7.61 8.82 4.35
CA LEU A 94 -6.30 9.28 4.79
C LEU A 94 -5.50 8.14 5.44
N CYS A 95 -4.17 8.21 5.33
CA CYS A 95 -3.25 7.14 5.71
C CYS A 95 -3.35 6.70 7.19
N SER A 96 -3.26 7.60 8.17
CA SER A 96 -3.30 7.20 9.59
C SER A 96 -4.59 6.54 10.01
N PRO A 97 -5.80 7.08 9.73
CA PRO A 97 -7.04 6.38 10.06
C PRO A 97 -7.18 5.05 9.30
N SER A 98 -6.69 4.95 8.06
CA SER A 98 -6.65 3.69 7.30
C SER A 98 -5.77 2.65 7.99
N ARG A 99 -4.56 3.04 8.40
CA ARG A 99 -3.59 2.12 9.04
C ARG A 99 -4.08 1.66 10.42
N VAL A 100 -4.71 2.54 11.21
CA VAL A 100 -5.38 2.18 12.47
C VAL A 100 -6.46 1.15 12.21
N ARG A 101 -7.36 1.41 11.26
CA ARG A 101 -8.47 0.54 10.88
C ARG A 101 -7.98 -0.83 10.37
N LEU A 102 -7.01 -0.82 9.45
CA LEU A 102 -6.39 -1.99 8.85
C LEU A 102 -5.78 -2.93 9.91
N MET A 103 -5.01 -2.35 10.83
CA MET A 103 -4.25 -3.13 11.80
C MET A 103 -5.11 -3.70 12.92
N THR A 104 -6.16 -2.97 13.32
CA THR A 104 -6.97 -3.33 14.49
C THR A 104 -8.27 -4.04 14.16
N GLY A 105 -8.72 -3.99 12.89
CA GLY A 105 -10.03 -4.51 12.49
C GLY A 105 -11.19 -3.75 13.11
N GLN A 106 -10.97 -2.53 13.59
CA GLN A 106 -11.97 -1.71 14.27
C GLN A 106 -12.30 -0.44 13.48
N GLU A 107 -13.54 0.00 13.64
CA GLU A 107 -14.00 1.30 13.17
C GLU A 107 -13.28 2.45 13.88
N ASN A 108 -12.90 3.50 13.14
CA ASN A 108 -12.10 4.60 13.69
C ASN A 108 -12.79 5.37 14.84
N TRP A 109 -14.11 5.39 14.92
CA TRP A 109 -14.78 5.98 16.05
C TRP A 109 -14.48 5.30 17.39
N ARG A 110 -13.96 4.07 17.36
CA ARG A 110 -13.60 3.31 18.57
C ARG A 110 -12.18 3.59 19.04
N ASN A 111 -11.24 3.82 18.14
CA ASN A 111 -9.82 3.81 18.50
C ASN A 111 -8.93 4.80 17.73
N TYR A 112 -9.47 5.56 16.78
CA TYR A 112 -8.68 6.62 16.14
C TYR A 112 -8.78 7.91 16.98
N GLU A 113 -7.63 8.36 17.51
CA GLU A 113 -7.56 9.50 18.39
C GLU A 113 -6.77 10.67 17.80
N ALA A 114 -5.78 10.39 16.96
CA ALA A 114 -4.95 11.40 16.33
C ALA A 114 -4.22 10.87 15.10
N PHE A 115 -3.79 11.80 14.26
CA PHE A 115 -2.92 11.47 13.12
C PHE A 115 -1.56 10.96 13.63
N SER A 116 -1.00 9.97 12.94
CA SER A 116 0.25 9.29 13.30
C SER A 116 0.26 8.64 14.69
N TYR A 117 -0.91 8.26 15.21
CA TYR A 117 -1.03 7.69 16.54
C TYR A 117 -1.98 6.48 16.54
N LEU A 118 -1.55 5.43 17.20
CA LEU A 118 -2.38 4.32 17.67
C LEU A 118 -2.05 4.10 19.15
N ALA A 119 -3.05 4.09 20.01
CA ALA A 119 -2.87 3.95 21.44
C ALA A 119 -2.11 2.66 21.80
N PRO A 120 -1.20 2.68 22.79
CA PRO A 120 -0.60 1.46 23.33
C PRO A 120 -1.66 0.49 23.86
N GLY A 121 -1.39 -0.82 23.74
CA GLY A 121 -2.31 -1.87 24.19
C GLY A 121 -3.39 -2.25 23.16
N GLN A 122 -3.49 -1.56 22.04
CA GLN A 122 -4.35 -2.00 20.93
C GLN A 122 -3.82 -3.31 20.34
N ARG A 123 -4.74 -4.29 20.17
CA ARG A 123 -4.43 -5.55 19.50
C ARG A 123 -4.46 -5.35 17.99
N THR A 124 -3.42 -5.81 17.32
CA THR A 124 -3.24 -5.67 15.88
C THR A 124 -3.19 -7.03 15.18
N PHE A 125 -3.26 -7.03 13.84
CA PHE A 125 -3.01 -8.25 13.08
C PHE A 125 -1.58 -8.81 13.30
N GLY A 126 -0.59 -7.97 13.61
CA GLY A 126 0.76 -8.43 13.96
C GLY A 126 0.74 -9.33 15.21
N ASN A 127 -0.02 -8.94 16.25
CA ASN A 127 -0.21 -9.79 17.44
C ASN A 127 -0.90 -11.11 17.07
N VAL A 128 -1.96 -11.06 16.24
CA VAL A 128 -2.69 -12.26 15.79
C VAL A 128 -1.75 -13.20 15.03
N MET A 129 -0.93 -12.68 14.12
CA MET A 129 0.01 -13.48 13.35
C MET A 129 1.12 -14.08 14.22
N LYS A 130 1.65 -13.31 15.17
CA LYS A 130 2.65 -13.79 16.14
C LYS A 130 2.09 -14.89 17.02
N GLU A 131 0.88 -14.73 17.53
CA GLU A 131 0.17 -15.76 18.32
C GLU A 131 -0.13 -17.02 17.51
N ALA A 132 -0.31 -16.89 16.19
CA ALA A 132 -0.44 -18.01 15.26
C ALA A 132 0.91 -18.74 14.98
N GLY A 133 2.02 -18.30 15.58
CA GLY A 133 3.34 -18.90 15.42
C GLY A 133 4.13 -18.44 14.20
N TYR A 134 3.72 -17.34 13.57
CA TYR A 134 4.47 -16.74 12.45
C TYR A 134 5.63 -15.90 12.98
N VAL A 135 6.75 -15.93 12.26
CA VAL A 135 7.77 -14.88 12.38
C VAL A 135 7.23 -13.62 11.69
N THR A 136 7.20 -12.51 12.41
CA THR A 136 6.53 -11.30 11.94
C THR A 136 7.54 -10.19 11.64
N GLY A 137 7.44 -9.59 10.45
CA GLY A 137 8.27 -8.47 10.00
C GLY A 137 7.46 -7.30 9.49
N ILE A 138 7.99 -6.10 9.70
CA ILE A 138 7.45 -4.88 9.09
C ILE A 138 8.57 -4.04 8.50
N VAL A 139 8.39 -3.61 7.24
CA VAL A 139 9.38 -2.82 6.50
C VAL A 139 8.69 -1.67 5.76
N GLY A 140 9.13 -0.44 5.98
CA GLY A 140 8.62 0.75 5.27
C GLY A 140 8.07 1.83 6.19
N LYS A 141 6.83 2.30 5.99
CA LYS A 141 6.21 3.40 6.75
C LYS A 141 5.50 2.88 8.01
N TRP A 142 5.82 3.46 9.19
CA TRP A 142 5.09 3.16 10.44
C TRP A 142 3.94 4.13 10.68
N GLN A 143 4.27 5.36 11.04
CA GLN A 143 3.32 6.46 11.24
C GLN A 143 2.22 6.17 12.30
N LEU A 144 2.54 5.48 13.39
CA LEU A 144 1.59 5.15 14.47
C LEU A 144 2.15 5.35 15.88
N MET A 145 3.43 5.79 16.01
CA MET A 145 4.07 5.92 17.32
C MET A 145 3.98 7.32 17.93
N GLY A 146 3.25 8.22 17.32
CA GLY A 146 3.02 9.59 17.81
C GLY A 146 3.13 10.64 16.73
N ASN A 147 2.47 11.76 16.97
CA ASN A 147 2.40 12.88 16.02
C ASN A 147 3.35 14.03 16.37
N GLY A 148 3.97 14.01 17.57
CA GLY A 148 4.86 15.07 18.05
C GLY A 148 4.17 16.37 18.47
N PHE A 149 2.82 16.43 18.48
CA PHE A 149 2.07 17.64 18.82
C PHE A 149 1.59 17.65 20.27
N ASP A 150 1.16 16.49 20.78
CA ASP A 150 0.51 16.36 22.08
C ASP A 150 1.38 15.60 23.11
N GLY A 151 2.63 15.27 22.74
CA GLY A 151 3.58 14.58 23.61
C GLY A 151 3.27 13.10 23.88
N ARG A 152 2.20 12.54 23.29
CA ARG A 152 1.86 11.13 23.47
C ARG A 152 2.76 10.24 22.61
N THR A 153 3.13 9.10 23.19
CA THR A 153 3.80 8.03 22.46
C THR A 153 2.79 6.95 22.11
N GLY A 154 2.63 6.66 20.82
CA GLY A 154 1.77 5.60 20.33
C GLY A 154 2.43 4.23 20.41
N ILE A 155 1.77 3.22 19.87
CA ILE A 155 2.21 1.83 19.91
C ILE A 155 3.55 1.64 19.16
N THR A 156 4.46 0.88 19.76
CA THR A 156 5.71 0.48 19.10
C THR A 156 5.46 -0.71 18.16
N PRO A 157 6.33 -0.94 17.15
CA PRO A 157 6.23 -2.12 16.29
C PRO A 157 6.24 -3.44 17.07
N GLU A 158 7.07 -3.54 18.10
CA GLU A 158 7.19 -4.73 18.95
C GLU A 158 5.88 -4.99 19.72
N ALA A 159 5.29 -3.94 20.30
CA ALA A 159 4.01 -4.03 21.01
C ALA A 159 2.85 -4.36 20.04
N ALA A 160 2.96 -3.93 18.78
CA ALA A 160 2.04 -4.27 17.72
C ALA A 160 2.27 -5.68 17.14
N GLY A 161 3.21 -6.47 17.71
CA GLY A 161 3.42 -7.86 17.37
C GLY A 161 4.46 -8.15 16.29
N PHE A 162 5.32 -7.21 15.93
CA PHE A 162 6.38 -7.43 14.94
C PHE A 162 7.71 -7.81 15.62
N ASP A 163 8.28 -8.94 15.23
CA ASP A 163 9.58 -9.42 15.72
C ASP A 163 10.74 -8.61 15.14
N GLU A 164 10.59 -8.17 13.89
CA GLU A 164 11.60 -7.37 13.18
C GLU A 164 10.96 -6.15 12.53
N SER A 165 11.67 -5.02 12.57
CA SER A 165 11.22 -3.77 11.97
C SER A 165 12.35 -3.01 11.28
N TYR A 166 12.05 -2.40 10.11
CA TYR A 166 12.91 -1.44 9.42
C TYR A 166 12.03 -0.33 8.85
N LEU A 167 12.01 0.83 9.51
CA LEU A 167 10.89 1.76 9.38
C LEU A 167 11.32 3.21 9.17
N TRP A 168 10.68 3.87 8.23
CA TRP A 168 10.59 5.32 8.16
C TRP A 168 9.48 5.81 9.09
N GLN A 169 9.70 7.00 9.69
CA GLN A 169 8.74 7.66 10.59
C GLN A 169 8.30 6.77 11.76
N LEU A 170 9.28 6.15 12.43
CA LEU A 170 9.00 5.42 13.67
C LEU A 170 8.39 6.35 14.71
N GLN A 171 9.00 7.52 14.91
CA GLN A 171 8.44 8.61 15.71
C GLN A 171 8.23 9.82 14.80
N ALA A 172 7.15 10.56 15.01
CA ALA A 172 6.86 11.80 14.28
C ALA A 172 7.76 12.97 14.75
N LEU A 173 9.00 12.68 15.08
CA LEU A 173 9.95 13.68 15.57
C LEU A 173 10.57 14.46 14.40
N THR A 174 10.72 15.75 14.60
CA THR A 174 11.52 16.60 13.73
C THR A 174 13.02 16.49 14.11
N PRO A 175 13.90 16.40 13.10
CA PRO A 175 13.60 16.17 11.70
C PRO A 175 13.21 14.72 11.43
N LYS A 176 12.14 14.53 10.68
CA LYS A 176 11.64 13.18 10.28
C LYS A 176 12.64 12.37 9.46
N GLY A 177 13.64 13.01 8.90
CA GLY A 177 14.54 12.46 7.91
C GLY A 177 13.83 12.23 6.55
N SER A 178 14.63 11.97 5.53
CA SER A 178 14.11 11.71 4.19
C SER A 178 13.48 10.33 4.10
N ARG A 179 12.38 10.22 3.33
CA ARG A 179 11.81 8.92 2.96
C ARG A 179 12.45 8.35 1.68
N TYR A 180 12.96 9.23 0.82
CA TYR A 180 13.46 8.89 -0.51
C TYR A 180 15.00 8.98 -0.58
N TRP A 181 15.54 10.04 -1.12
CA TRP A 181 16.99 10.19 -1.26
C TRP A 181 17.65 10.55 0.07
N GLY A 182 18.74 9.86 0.40
CA GLY A 182 19.39 9.99 1.72
C GLY A 182 18.47 9.59 2.87
N PRO A 183 17.90 8.37 2.85
CA PRO A 183 16.82 8.00 3.75
C PRO A 183 17.29 7.88 5.19
N THR A 184 16.37 8.17 6.11
CA THR A 184 16.53 7.88 7.54
C THR A 184 15.56 6.79 7.94
N ARG A 185 16.06 5.76 8.61
CA ARG A 185 15.29 4.59 9.07
C ARG A 185 15.58 4.29 10.54
N ALA A 186 14.65 3.59 11.17
CA ALA A 186 14.88 2.93 12.46
C ALA A 186 14.76 1.42 12.25
N ALA A 187 15.66 0.65 12.87
CA ALA A 187 15.66 -0.80 12.76
C ALA A 187 15.68 -1.43 14.16
N ASN A 188 14.68 -2.28 14.46
CA ASN A 188 14.58 -3.05 15.71
C ASN A 188 14.88 -2.18 16.97
N GLY A 189 14.24 -1.01 17.05
CA GLY A 189 14.46 -0.08 18.16
C GLY A 189 15.73 0.76 18.09
N THR A 190 16.63 0.52 17.13
CA THR A 190 17.81 1.38 16.90
C THR A 190 17.37 2.63 16.15
N PRO A 191 17.44 3.81 16.76
CA PRO A 191 17.02 5.04 16.12
C PRO A 191 18.03 5.51 15.07
N LYS A 192 17.51 6.05 13.96
CA LYS A 192 18.24 6.85 12.96
C LYS A 192 19.45 6.18 12.30
N ILE A 193 19.17 5.18 11.49
CA ILE A 193 20.10 4.73 10.47
C ILE A 193 19.90 5.66 9.26
N SER A 194 20.93 6.44 8.90
CA SER A 194 20.96 7.25 7.69
C SER A 194 21.79 6.52 6.65
N GLU A 195 21.28 6.43 5.43
CA GLU A 195 21.94 5.74 4.32
C GLU A 195 22.05 6.68 3.11
N GLU A 196 23.08 6.49 2.28
CA GLU A 196 23.19 7.17 0.99
C GLU A 196 22.47 6.33 -0.08
N GLY A 197 21.65 6.97 -0.90
CA GLY A 197 20.91 6.31 -1.99
C GLY A 197 19.40 6.47 -1.86
N PHE A 198 18.66 5.59 -2.52
CA PHE A 198 17.20 5.67 -2.62
C PHE A 198 16.52 4.79 -1.57
N GLY A 199 15.70 5.39 -0.71
CA GLY A 199 15.04 4.75 0.43
C GLY A 199 14.27 3.48 0.09
N PRO A 200 13.40 3.49 -0.93
CA PRO A 200 12.66 2.29 -1.34
C PRO A 200 13.54 1.08 -1.68
N ASP A 201 14.79 1.28 -2.15
CA ASP A 201 15.73 0.17 -2.41
C ASP A 201 16.20 -0.48 -1.11
N PHE A 202 16.45 0.33 -0.08
CA PHE A 202 16.81 -0.20 1.25
C PHE A 202 15.64 -0.95 1.85
N ASP A 203 14.43 -0.39 1.77
CA ASP A 203 13.20 -1.03 2.24
C ASP A 203 13.01 -2.38 1.51
N SER A 204 13.13 -2.41 0.18
CA SER A 204 13.02 -3.63 -0.63
C SER A 204 14.08 -4.67 -0.24
N ARG A 205 15.35 -4.28 -0.14
CA ARG A 205 16.43 -5.21 0.29
C ARG A 205 16.14 -5.82 1.67
N LYS A 206 15.61 -5.03 2.61
CA LYS A 206 15.26 -5.54 3.94
C LYS A 206 14.06 -6.49 3.91
N ALA A 207 13.06 -6.22 3.08
CA ALA A 207 11.94 -7.13 2.85
C ALA A 207 12.40 -8.46 2.24
N LEU A 208 13.25 -8.41 1.22
CA LEU A 208 13.82 -9.60 0.56
C LEU A 208 14.75 -10.40 1.50
N ASP A 209 15.56 -9.72 2.32
CA ASP A 209 16.41 -10.33 3.33
C ASP A 209 15.57 -11.05 4.40
N PHE A 210 14.50 -10.43 4.89
CA PHE A 210 13.55 -11.04 5.83
C PHE A 210 12.96 -12.34 5.26
N ILE A 211 12.46 -12.32 4.02
CA ILE A 211 11.92 -13.50 3.34
C ILE A 211 12.95 -14.62 3.30
N SER A 212 14.18 -14.32 2.88
CA SER A 212 15.25 -15.32 2.72
C SER A 212 15.68 -15.93 4.07
N ARG A 213 15.78 -15.13 5.13
CA ARG A 213 16.17 -15.61 6.46
C ARG A 213 15.10 -16.47 7.12
N HIS A 214 13.84 -16.26 6.77
CA HIS A 214 12.72 -16.96 7.41
C HIS A 214 12.03 -17.97 6.50
N LYS A 215 12.63 -18.36 5.37
CA LYS A 215 12.05 -19.27 4.38
C LYS A 215 11.64 -20.64 4.92
N ASP A 216 12.28 -21.09 6.01
CA ASP A 216 12.04 -22.40 6.61
C ASP A 216 10.94 -22.40 7.68
N LYS A 217 10.34 -21.23 7.96
CA LYS A 217 9.27 -21.05 8.95
C LYS A 217 8.10 -20.29 8.32
N PRO A 218 6.86 -20.42 8.84
CA PRO A 218 5.79 -19.51 8.47
C PRO A 218 6.17 -18.10 8.83
N PHE A 219 6.05 -17.15 7.89
CA PHE A 219 6.30 -15.74 8.15
C PHE A 219 5.14 -14.87 7.68
N PHE A 220 4.97 -13.76 8.37
CA PHE A 220 4.10 -12.67 7.99
C PHE A 220 4.94 -11.41 7.76
N LEU A 221 4.92 -10.87 6.55
CA LEU A 221 5.59 -9.62 6.22
C LEU A 221 4.53 -8.54 5.91
N TYR A 222 4.47 -7.51 6.72
CA TYR A 222 3.77 -6.28 6.39
C TYR A 222 4.76 -5.31 5.73
N TYR A 223 4.51 -4.97 4.46
CA TYR A 223 5.36 -4.08 3.67
C TYR A 223 4.59 -2.80 3.31
N PRO A 224 4.37 -1.88 4.28
CA PRO A 224 3.82 -0.56 4.02
C PRO A 224 4.86 0.31 3.32
N MET A 225 4.83 0.30 2.00
CA MET A 225 5.74 1.07 1.17
C MET A 225 5.63 2.58 1.45
N VAL A 226 6.68 3.33 1.22
CA VAL A 226 6.66 4.79 1.24
C VAL A 226 6.27 5.38 -0.12
N LEU A 227 6.29 4.55 -1.18
CA LEU A 227 5.83 4.88 -2.52
C LEU A 227 4.29 4.78 -2.58
N VAL A 228 3.56 5.70 -3.21
CA VAL A 228 4.06 6.75 -4.10
C VAL A 228 3.76 8.16 -3.52
N HIS A 229 3.80 8.30 -2.21
CA HIS A 229 3.46 9.53 -1.49
C HIS A 229 4.37 10.69 -1.90
N ASN A 230 3.84 11.92 -1.93
CA ASN A 230 4.66 13.13 -2.12
C ASN A 230 5.70 13.32 -0.98
N PRO A 231 6.80 14.09 -1.18
CA PRO A 231 7.14 14.80 -2.41
C PRO A 231 7.49 13.85 -3.55
N TRP A 232 6.97 14.13 -4.74
CA TRP A 232 7.32 13.32 -5.91
C TRP A 232 8.74 13.64 -6.35
N VAL A 233 9.55 12.61 -6.38
CA VAL A 233 10.98 12.68 -6.67
C VAL A 233 11.32 11.86 -7.90
N GLN A 234 12.46 12.17 -8.48
CA GLN A 234 13.09 11.28 -9.47
C GLN A 234 13.45 9.95 -8.79
N THR A 235 13.24 8.84 -9.48
CA THR A 235 13.68 7.52 -9.03
C THR A 235 14.97 7.13 -9.77
N PRO A 236 15.71 6.12 -9.32
CA PRO A 236 16.89 5.63 -10.06
C PRO A 236 16.60 5.28 -11.53
N ASP A 237 15.36 4.86 -11.86
CA ASP A 237 14.96 4.48 -13.22
C ASP A 237 14.36 5.66 -14.02
N SER A 238 14.14 6.83 -13.39
CA SER A 238 13.49 7.99 -14.01
C SER A 238 14.16 9.32 -13.62
N MET A 239 15.49 9.37 -13.71
CA MET A 239 16.31 10.54 -13.34
C MET A 239 16.05 11.79 -14.20
N THR A 240 15.37 11.65 -15.32
CA THR A 240 15.00 12.74 -16.24
C THR A 240 13.55 13.21 -16.06
N ALA A 241 12.78 12.62 -15.14
CA ALA A 241 11.39 12.99 -14.92
C ALA A 241 11.28 14.44 -14.42
N GLU A 242 10.41 15.23 -15.06
CA GLU A 242 10.17 16.63 -14.75
C GLU A 242 8.71 16.86 -14.34
N GLY A 243 8.52 17.76 -13.36
CA GLY A 243 7.17 18.05 -12.86
C GLY A 243 6.58 16.92 -12.00
N ALA A 244 5.42 17.20 -11.40
CA ALA A 244 4.77 16.30 -10.44
C ALA A 244 4.23 15.02 -11.10
N ALA A 245 3.57 15.17 -12.26
CA ALA A 245 2.94 14.03 -12.95
C ALA A 245 3.98 13.02 -13.46
N ASP A 246 5.07 13.47 -14.08
CA ASP A 246 6.12 12.58 -14.59
C ASP A 246 6.84 11.87 -13.46
N ARG A 247 7.14 12.58 -12.36
CA ARG A 247 7.75 11.98 -11.17
C ARG A 247 6.82 10.97 -10.51
N PHE A 248 5.54 11.29 -10.40
CA PHE A 248 4.55 10.34 -9.88
C PHE A 248 4.50 9.07 -10.76
N ASN A 249 4.43 9.21 -12.08
CA ASN A 249 4.49 8.09 -13.02
C ASN A 249 5.77 7.26 -12.84
N GLY A 250 6.93 7.92 -12.73
CA GLY A 250 8.20 7.24 -12.44
C GLY A 250 8.18 6.47 -11.12
N MET A 251 7.57 7.06 -10.08
CA MET A 251 7.44 6.41 -8.76
C MET A 251 6.46 5.23 -8.78
N VAL A 252 5.38 5.29 -9.57
CA VAL A 252 4.45 4.15 -9.77
C VAL A 252 5.16 2.99 -10.46
N SER A 253 5.86 3.26 -11.57
CA SER A 253 6.62 2.22 -12.28
C SER A 253 7.73 1.62 -11.41
N TYR A 254 8.35 2.45 -10.57
CA TYR A 254 9.38 1.99 -9.63
C TYR A 254 8.80 1.09 -8.53
N MET A 255 7.65 1.46 -7.97
CA MET A 255 6.91 0.64 -7.02
C MET A 255 6.58 -0.74 -7.62
N ASP A 256 6.05 -0.75 -8.83
CA ASP A 256 5.72 -1.99 -9.56
C ASP A 256 6.96 -2.88 -9.75
N ARG A 257 8.10 -2.30 -10.12
CA ARG A 257 9.37 -3.04 -10.22
C ARG A 257 9.76 -3.69 -8.89
N LEU A 258 9.65 -2.97 -7.76
CA LEU A 258 9.97 -3.53 -6.44
C LEU A 258 9.02 -4.67 -6.05
N VAL A 259 7.75 -4.60 -6.45
CA VAL A 259 6.81 -5.73 -6.32
C VAL A 259 7.29 -6.91 -7.18
N GLY A 260 7.74 -6.65 -8.40
CA GLY A 260 8.34 -7.65 -9.29
C GLY A 260 9.55 -8.34 -8.67
N ASP A 261 10.46 -7.58 -8.06
CA ASP A 261 11.66 -8.10 -7.38
C ASP A 261 11.27 -9.03 -6.20
N LEU A 262 10.23 -8.67 -5.44
CA LEU A 262 9.69 -9.50 -4.37
C LEU A 262 9.15 -10.83 -4.92
N MET A 263 8.34 -10.77 -5.97
CA MET A 263 7.78 -11.98 -6.60
C MET A 263 8.87 -12.87 -7.22
N ALA A 264 9.89 -12.27 -7.81
CA ALA A 264 11.04 -12.99 -8.33
C ALA A 264 11.82 -13.71 -7.22
N ARG A 265 11.99 -13.07 -6.06
CA ARG A 265 12.61 -13.67 -4.87
C ARG A 265 11.81 -14.87 -4.38
N LEU A 266 10.50 -14.75 -4.22
CA LEU A 266 9.64 -15.85 -3.81
C LEU A 266 9.78 -17.07 -4.74
N LYS A 267 9.80 -16.81 -6.05
CA LYS A 267 9.99 -17.85 -7.07
C LYS A 267 11.39 -18.48 -7.00
N ALA A 268 12.43 -17.67 -6.88
CA ALA A 268 13.83 -18.15 -6.83
C ALA A 268 14.09 -19.05 -5.61
N GLU A 269 13.40 -18.79 -4.50
CA GLU A 269 13.51 -19.57 -3.28
C GLU A 269 12.44 -20.67 -3.18
N GLY A 270 11.58 -20.83 -4.22
CA GLY A 270 10.52 -21.83 -4.27
C GLY A 270 9.37 -21.60 -3.29
N LEU A 271 9.26 -20.38 -2.76
CA LEU A 271 8.24 -19.97 -1.80
C LEU A 271 6.91 -19.57 -2.43
N ASP A 272 6.89 -19.34 -3.75
CA ASP A 272 5.72 -18.92 -4.53
C ASP A 272 4.54 -19.93 -4.42
N ARG A 273 4.85 -21.20 -4.15
CA ARG A 273 3.85 -22.27 -3.97
C ARG A 273 3.22 -22.31 -2.57
N ASN A 274 3.78 -21.60 -1.60
CA ASN A 274 3.29 -21.56 -0.22
C ASN A 274 3.27 -20.13 0.36
N THR A 275 3.07 -19.12 -0.48
CA THR A 275 2.97 -17.73 -0.04
C THR A 275 1.72 -17.09 -0.63
N ILE A 276 0.94 -16.42 0.21
CA ILE A 276 -0.15 -15.54 -0.20
C ILE A 276 0.36 -14.11 -0.18
N VAL A 277 0.16 -13.39 -1.27
CA VAL A 277 0.49 -11.97 -1.40
C VAL A 277 -0.80 -11.19 -1.57
N ILE A 278 -0.99 -10.16 -0.75
CA ILE A 278 -2.06 -9.18 -0.87
C ILE A 278 -1.42 -7.83 -1.18
N PHE A 279 -1.89 -7.18 -2.25
CA PHE A 279 -1.49 -5.82 -2.63
C PHE A 279 -2.68 -4.88 -2.49
N THR A 280 -2.49 -3.72 -1.83
CA THR A 280 -3.52 -2.68 -1.69
C THR A 280 -2.89 -1.29 -1.54
N GLY A 281 -3.70 -0.21 -1.63
CA GLY A 281 -3.31 1.16 -1.29
C GLY A 281 -3.92 1.60 0.04
N ASP A 282 -3.37 2.58 0.74
CA ASP A 282 -3.87 3.00 2.06
C ASP A 282 -4.95 4.09 2.00
N ASN A 283 -5.05 4.81 0.91
CA ASN A 283 -6.11 5.77 0.57
C ASN A 283 -6.01 6.14 -0.91
N GLY A 284 -6.98 6.89 -1.41
CA GLY A 284 -6.94 7.38 -2.78
C GLY A 284 -5.72 8.27 -3.07
N THR A 285 -5.38 8.39 -4.34
CA THR A 285 -4.24 9.19 -4.84
C THR A 285 -4.34 10.65 -4.39
N ASN A 286 -3.21 11.30 -4.23
CA ASN A 286 -3.12 12.72 -3.87
C ASN A 286 -3.90 13.61 -4.86
N ARG A 287 -4.61 14.62 -4.35
CA ARG A 287 -5.49 15.53 -5.13
C ARG A 287 -4.80 16.37 -6.20
N GLN A 288 -3.48 16.48 -6.15
CA GLN A 288 -2.69 17.20 -7.16
C GLN A 288 -2.44 16.34 -8.42
N ILE A 289 -2.70 15.05 -8.34
CA ILE A 289 -2.56 14.12 -9.46
C ILE A 289 -3.94 13.91 -10.11
N THR A 290 -3.94 13.94 -11.44
CA THR A 290 -5.06 13.49 -12.26
C THR A 290 -4.56 12.36 -13.14
N SER A 291 -5.16 11.20 -13.01
CA SER A 291 -4.83 9.98 -13.75
C SER A 291 -5.88 9.72 -14.82
N MET A 292 -5.54 8.92 -15.80
CA MET A 292 -6.52 8.40 -16.77
C MET A 292 -6.93 6.98 -16.37
N ARG A 293 -8.23 6.69 -16.41
CA ARG A 293 -8.79 5.36 -16.16
C ARG A 293 -9.95 5.07 -17.13
N ASP A 294 -9.83 4.03 -17.94
CA ASP A 294 -10.82 3.65 -18.96
C ASP A 294 -11.26 4.86 -19.82
N GLY A 295 -10.29 5.73 -20.17
CA GLY A 295 -10.52 6.95 -20.97
C GLY A 295 -11.13 8.13 -20.20
N HIS A 296 -11.34 8.02 -18.89
CA HIS A 296 -11.83 9.10 -18.04
C HIS A 296 -10.70 9.73 -17.21
N ALA A 297 -10.70 11.06 -17.10
CA ALA A 297 -9.81 11.77 -16.20
C ALA A 297 -10.31 11.64 -14.76
N VAL A 298 -9.53 11.01 -13.91
CA VAL A 298 -9.83 10.78 -12.49
C VAL A 298 -8.88 11.60 -11.64
N ARG A 299 -9.40 12.61 -10.97
CA ARG A 299 -8.61 13.39 -10.02
C ARG A 299 -8.49 12.62 -8.70
N GLY A 300 -7.29 12.57 -8.13
CA GLY A 300 -7.04 11.97 -6.83
C GLY A 300 -7.92 12.55 -5.72
N GLY A 301 -8.30 11.71 -4.77
CA GLY A 301 -9.28 12.02 -3.73
C GLY A 301 -8.77 11.97 -2.30
N LYS A 302 -7.44 11.87 -2.08
CA LYS A 302 -6.86 11.81 -0.71
C LYS A 302 -7.50 12.85 0.22
N GLY A 303 -7.97 12.41 1.38
CA GLY A 303 -8.65 13.26 2.38
C GLY A 303 -10.10 13.60 2.07
N ALA A 304 -10.66 13.21 0.92
CA ALA A 304 -12.07 13.39 0.61
C ALA A 304 -12.86 12.12 0.92
N THR A 305 -14.09 12.29 1.41
CA THR A 305 -15.01 11.18 1.65
C THR A 305 -15.70 10.68 0.38
N THR A 306 -15.41 11.27 -0.77
CA THR A 306 -15.84 10.77 -2.08
C THR A 306 -15.18 9.42 -2.40
N ILE A 307 -15.75 8.70 -3.38
CA ILE A 307 -15.24 7.39 -3.78
C ILE A 307 -13.73 7.44 -4.15
N ASN A 308 -13.26 8.50 -4.81
CA ASN A 308 -11.84 8.66 -5.17
C ASN A 308 -10.90 8.80 -3.94
N GLY A 309 -11.42 9.11 -2.76
CA GLY A 309 -10.64 9.16 -1.53
C GLY A 309 -10.54 7.81 -0.83
N THR A 310 -11.47 6.91 -1.09
CA THR A 310 -11.58 5.64 -0.37
C THR A 310 -11.32 4.40 -1.23
N HIS A 311 -11.51 4.47 -2.54
CA HIS A 311 -11.41 3.35 -3.45
C HIS A 311 -9.95 3.00 -3.77
N VAL A 312 -9.50 1.87 -3.27
CA VAL A 312 -8.12 1.40 -3.37
C VAL A 312 -8.05 0.05 -4.10
N PRO A 313 -6.94 -0.25 -4.78
CA PRO A 313 -6.75 -1.58 -5.33
C PRO A 313 -6.73 -2.64 -4.22
N PHE A 314 -7.22 -3.83 -4.50
CA PHE A 314 -7.06 -4.99 -3.65
C PHE A 314 -6.90 -6.23 -4.50
N ILE A 315 -5.71 -6.80 -4.49
CA ILE A 315 -5.36 -8.00 -5.28
C ILE A 315 -4.84 -9.05 -4.32
N ALA A 316 -5.39 -10.25 -4.39
CA ALA A 316 -4.93 -11.40 -3.64
C ALA A 316 -4.38 -12.45 -4.61
N TRP A 317 -3.17 -12.93 -4.33
CA TRP A 317 -2.46 -13.92 -5.13
C TRP A 317 -1.87 -15.02 -4.24
N GLY A 318 -1.86 -16.26 -4.70
CA GLY A 318 -1.19 -17.36 -4.02
C GLY A 318 -1.95 -18.69 -4.09
N PRO A 319 -1.49 -19.71 -3.36
CA PRO A 319 -2.12 -21.03 -3.35
C PRO A 319 -3.54 -20.95 -2.79
N GLY A 320 -4.47 -21.65 -3.47
CA GLY A 320 -5.87 -21.70 -3.07
C GLY A 320 -6.70 -20.49 -3.48
N ILE A 321 -6.10 -19.48 -4.14
CA ILE A 321 -6.80 -18.29 -4.66
C ILE A 321 -7.12 -18.49 -6.14
N PRO A 322 -8.37 -18.25 -6.59
CA PRO A 322 -8.74 -18.34 -8.00
C PRO A 322 -7.91 -17.39 -8.87
N LYS A 323 -7.48 -17.88 -10.04
CA LYS A 323 -6.67 -17.10 -10.98
C LYS A 323 -7.54 -16.35 -11.99
N GLY A 324 -7.13 -15.13 -12.34
CA GLY A 324 -7.77 -14.30 -13.36
C GLY A 324 -9.22 -13.92 -13.03
N LYS A 325 -9.57 -13.90 -11.74
CA LYS A 325 -10.91 -13.54 -11.28
C LYS A 325 -11.00 -12.06 -10.95
N ALA A 326 -12.05 -11.39 -11.40
CA ALA A 326 -12.53 -10.14 -10.87
C ALA A 326 -13.69 -10.41 -9.90
N SER A 327 -13.66 -9.77 -8.73
CA SER A 327 -14.67 -9.91 -7.69
C SER A 327 -15.30 -8.55 -7.39
N GLU A 328 -16.61 -8.48 -7.42
CA GLU A 328 -17.39 -7.29 -7.05
C GLU A 328 -17.65 -7.19 -5.53
N ALA A 329 -17.11 -8.13 -4.75
CA ALA A 329 -17.30 -8.14 -3.31
C ALA A 329 -16.73 -6.87 -2.67
N LEU A 330 -17.49 -6.31 -1.73
CA LEU A 330 -17.02 -5.20 -0.89
C LEU A 330 -15.95 -5.71 0.08
N VAL A 331 -14.82 -5.01 0.10
CA VAL A 331 -13.73 -5.22 1.06
C VAL A 331 -13.50 -3.93 1.83
N ASP A 332 -13.48 -4.03 3.14
CA ASP A 332 -13.19 -2.92 4.03
C ASP A 332 -11.90 -3.21 4.81
N PHE A 333 -11.16 -2.19 5.15
CA PHE A 333 -9.92 -2.35 5.91
C PHE A 333 -10.12 -2.95 7.32
N THR A 334 -11.29 -2.82 7.92
CA THR A 334 -11.61 -3.57 9.14
C THR A 334 -11.57 -5.08 8.95
N ASP A 335 -11.70 -5.56 7.71
CA ASP A 335 -11.79 -6.99 7.38
C ASP A 335 -10.45 -7.70 7.44
N LEU A 336 -9.30 -6.98 7.37
CA LEU A 336 -7.99 -7.62 7.22
C LEU A 336 -7.58 -8.40 8.45
N LEU A 337 -7.77 -7.85 9.65
CA LEU A 337 -7.43 -8.56 10.89
C LEU A 337 -8.23 -9.87 11.06
N PRO A 338 -9.59 -9.89 10.95
CA PRO A 338 -10.33 -11.14 11.03
C PRO A 338 -10.04 -12.08 9.84
N THR A 339 -9.66 -11.56 8.67
CA THR A 339 -9.22 -12.37 7.54
C THR A 339 -7.93 -13.13 7.86
N PHE A 340 -6.93 -12.47 8.42
CA PHE A 340 -5.68 -13.12 8.82
C PHE A 340 -5.90 -14.13 9.96
N ALA A 341 -6.78 -13.82 10.92
CA ALA A 341 -7.16 -14.76 11.97
C ALA A 341 -7.79 -16.04 11.38
N ASP A 342 -8.71 -15.89 10.42
CA ASP A 342 -9.36 -17.00 9.74
C ASP A 342 -8.35 -17.83 8.90
N MET A 343 -7.49 -17.17 8.12
CA MET A 343 -6.43 -17.82 7.33
C MET A 343 -5.49 -18.68 8.18
N THR A 344 -5.30 -18.31 9.44
CA THR A 344 -4.37 -18.97 10.37
C THR A 344 -5.06 -19.88 11.39
N GLY A 345 -6.38 -20.03 11.28
CA GLY A 345 -7.16 -20.85 12.21
C GLY A 345 -7.23 -20.30 13.64
N GLN A 346 -7.00 -18.99 13.81
CA GLN A 346 -7.11 -18.36 15.10
C GLN A 346 -8.58 -18.22 15.53
N PRO A 347 -8.87 -18.19 16.84
CA PRO A 347 -10.24 -18.03 17.33
C PRO A 347 -10.92 -16.79 16.79
N ALA A 348 -12.20 -16.89 16.53
CA ALA A 348 -13.02 -15.76 16.14
C ALA A 348 -12.87 -14.60 17.14
N LEU A 349 -12.64 -13.40 16.60
CA LEU A 349 -12.48 -12.16 17.37
C LEU A 349 -13.84 -11.48 17.61
N ALA A 350 -14.91 -12.25 17.72
CA ALA A 350 -16.27 -11.77 17.85
C ALA A 350 -16.42 -10.70 18.96
N GLY A 351 -17.03 -9.57 18.63
CA GLY A 351 -17.22 -8.44 19.54
C GLY A 351 -15.97 -7.59 19.83
N LYS A 352 -14.79 -8.00 19.33
CA LYS A 352 -13.54 -7.27 19.48
C LYS A 352 -13.12 -6.52 18.22
N VAL A 353 -13.69 -6.88 17.09
CA VAL A 353 -13.48 -6.27 15.78
C VAL A 353 -14.81 -5.97 15.11
N ASP A 354 -14.84 -5.00 14.21
CA ASP A 354 -16.02 -4.60 13.45
C ASP A 354 -16.00 -5.20 12.02
N GLY A 355 -14.84 -5.69 11.62
CA GLY A 355 -14.64 -6.34 10.34
C GLY A 355 -15.16 -7.77 10.28
N VAL A 356 -15.30 -8.28 9.06
CA VAL A 356 -15.67 -9.66 8.74
C VAL A 356 -14.56 -10.32 7.93
N SER A 357 -14.35 -11.62 8.10
CA SER A 357 -13.35 -12.34 7.31
C SER A 357 -13.71 -12.32 5.82
N GLN A 358 -12.77 -11.87 4.99
CA GLN A 358 -12.82 -11.98 3.54
C GLN A 358 -12.20 -13.29 3.02
N TRP A 359 -11.65 -14.12 3.90
CA TRP A 359 -10.98 -15.35 3.47
C TRP A 359 -11.86 -16.28 2.62
N PRO A 360 -13.14 -16.52 2.96
CA PRO A 360 -14.01 -17.30 2.09
C PRO A 360 -14.20 -16.72 0.68
N VAL A 361 -14.20 -15.38 0.56
CA VAL A 361 -14.32 -14.69 -0.74
C VAL A 361 -12.99 -14.76 -1.50
N ILE A 362 -11.89 -14.48 -0.84
CA ILE A 362 -10.52 -14.56 -1.40
C ILE A 362 -10.24 -15.98 -1.92
N ALA A 363 -10.64 -17.00 -1.17
CA ALA A 363 -10.50 -18.41 -1.57
C ALA A 363 -11.54 -18.88 -2.60
N GLY A 364 -12.41 -17.99 -3.10
CA GLY A 364 -13.44 -18.32 -4.08
C GLY A 364 -14.58 -19.20 -3.58
N LYS A 365 -14.73 -19.34 -2.26
CA LYS A 365 -15.76 -20.18 -1.59
C LYS A 365 -17.05 -19.40 -1.33
N ALA A 366 -17.03 -18.08 -1.38
CA ALA A 366 -18.17 -17.20 -1.24
C ALA A 366 -18.10 -16.07 -2.27
N SER A 367 -19.24 -15.45 -2.58
CA SER A 367 -19.31 -14.31 -3.51
C SER A 367 -19.19 -12.97 -2.81
N ALA A 368 -19.55 -12.88 -1.53
CA ALA A 368 -19.47 -11.68 -0.70
C ALA A 368 -19.41 -12.05 0.78
N ALA A 369 -18.80 -11.17 1.59
CA ALA A 369 -18.77 -11.28 3.05
C ALA A 369 -19.61 -10.19 3.71
N ARG A 370 -19.83 -9.06 3.01
CA ARG A 370 -20.63 -7.91 3.49
C ARG A 370 -21.46 -7.31 2.36
N SER A 371 -22.53 -6.59 2.72
CA SER A 371 -23.42 -5.90 1.76
C SER A 371 -23.27 -4.37 1.79
N ALA A 372 -22.58 -3.82 2.79
CA ALA A 372 -22.30 -2.40 2.93
C ALA A 372 -21.06 -2.16 3.78
N ILE A 373 -20.47 -0.97 3.64
CA ILE A 373 -19.36 -0.46 4.44
C ILE A 373 -19.88 0.78 5.18
N PHE A 374 -19.50 0.90 6.45
CA PHE A 374 -19.68 2.11 7.25
C PHE A 374 -18.32 2.79 7.45
N MET A 375 -18.31 4.12 7.45
CA MET A 375 -17.13 4.91 7.77
C MET A 375 -17.48 6.09 8.66
N HIS A 376 -16.68 6.25 9.71
CA HIS A 376 -16.65 7.43 10.57
C HIS A 376 -15.31 8.11 10.35
N TYR A 377 -15.33 9.23 9.61
CA TYR A 377 -14.14 9.97 9.24
C TYR A 377 -14.08 11.30 9.98
N ALA A 378 -13.22 11.39 10.95
CA ALA A 378 -13.03 12.58 11.79
C ALA A 378 -11.53 12.87 11.95
N PRO A 379 -10.85 13.37 10.88
CA PRO A 379 -9.39 13.58 10.89
C PRO A 379 -8.95 14.77 11.74
N MET A 380 -9.85 15.61 12.16
CA MET A 380 -9.72 16.68 13.14
C MET A 380 -9.14 18.01 12.70
N TRP A 381 -8.45 18.11 11.55
CA TRP A 381 -7.78 19.37 11.19
C TRP A 381 -8.14 19.91 9.81
N LEU A 382 -7.75 19.30 8.72
CA LEU A 382 -7.94 19.88 7.38
C LEU A 382 -9.25 19.51 6.70
N PHE A 383 -9.93 18.46 7.17
CA PHE A 383 -11.06 17.89 6.48
C PHE A 383 -12.30 17.90 7.37
N LYS A 384 -13.45 18.19 6.76
CA LYS A 384 -14.73 18.15 7.46
C LYS A 384 -14.99 16.73 7.95
N PRO A 385 -15.30 16.53 9.25
CA PRO A 385 -15.71 15.24 9.76
C PRO A 385 -17.03 14.79 9.12
N GLU A 386 -17.09 13.54 8.68
CA GLU A 386 -18.29 12.95 8.07
C GLU A 386 -18.44 11.50 8.51
N ARG A 387 -19.68 11.05 8.62
CA ARG A 387 -20.03 9.64 8.72
C ARG A 387 -20.89 9.26 7.53
N PHE A 388 -20.68 8.07 7.00
CA PHE A 388 -21.43 7.61 5.83
C PHE A 388 -21.45 6.09 5.75
N ALA A 389 -22.46 5.57 5.07
CA ALA A 389 -22.57 4.16 4.71
C ALA A 389 -22.72 4.04 3.20
N PHE A 390 -22.16 3.00 2.60
CA PHE A 390 -22.22 2.79 1.17
C PHE A 390 -22.13 1.31 0.78
N ASP A 391 -22.64 1.01 -0.39
CA ASP A 391 -22.42 -0.24 -1.10
C ASP A 391 -21.62 0.01 -2.40
N ALA A 392 -21.62 -0.91 -3.33
CA ALA A 392 -20.85 -0.76 -4.59
C ALA A 392 -21.30 0.42 -5.48
N ARG A 393 -22.52 0.95 -5.31
CA ARG A 393 -23.12 1.94 -6.22
C ARG A 393 -23.76 3.15 -5.54
N TRP A 394 -24.08 3.05 -4.28
CA TRP A 394 -24.85 4.05 -3.55
C TRP A 394 -24.18 4.39 -2.23
N LYS A 395 -24.20 5.68 -1.90
CA LYS A 395 -23.69 6.18 -0.62
C LYS A 395 -24.72 7.09 0.05
N LEU A 396 -24.86 6.91 1.35
CA LEU A 396 -25.67 7.78 2.23
C LEU A 396 -24.77 8.41 3.27
N TYR A 397 -24.71 9.72 3.26
CA TYR A 397 -24.02 10.51 4.27
C TYR A 397 -24.89 10.72 5.51
N GLY A 398 -24.26 10.95 6.67
CA GLY A 398 -24.97 11.20 7.92
C GLY A 398 -25.82 12.47 7.96
N ASP A 399 -25.58 13.42 7.06
CA ASP A 399 -26.38 14.61 6.85
C ASP A 399 -27.62 14.40 5.96
N GLY A 400 -27.81 13.17 5.45
CA GLY A 400 -28.96 12.78 4.63
C GLY A 400 -28.73 12.90 3.11
N ARG A 401 -27.60 13.40 2.66
CA ARG A 401 -27.22 13.35 1.23
C ARG A 401 -27.12 11.90 0.79
N PHE A 402 -27.80 11.57 -0.30
CA PHE A 402 -27.78 10.24 -0.90
C PHE A 402 -27.31 10.37 -2.35
N VAL A 403 -26.25 9.66 -2.70
CA VAL A 403 -25.57 9.78 -3.98
C VAL A 403 -25.48 8.44 -4.70
N ALA A 404 -25.55 8.46 -6.03
CA ALA A 404 -25.10 7.39 -6.89
C ALA A 404 -23.60 7.59 -7.16
N MET A 405 -22.82 6.53 -7.05
CA MET A 405 -21.39 6.54 -7.30
C MET A 405 -21.10 5.92 -8.68
N ASP A 406 -20.30 6.60 -9.48
CA ASP A 406 -19.67 6.01 -10.66
C ASP A 406 -18.29 5.47 -10.27
N PRO A 407 -18.09 4.16 -10.21
CA PRO A 407 -16.83 3.58 -9.76
C PRO A 407 -15.67 3.77 -10.75
N VAL A 408 -15.94 4.18 -11.99
CA VAL A 408 -14.91 4.40 -13.02
C VAL A 408 -14.40 5.83 -12.97
N SER A 409 -15.29 6.82 -13.14
CA SER A 409 -14.93 8.24 -13.13
C SER A 409 -14.74 8.82 -11.70
N GLY A 410 -15.26 8.11 -10.69
CA GLY A 410 -15.27 8.60 -9.32
C GLY A 410 -16.27 9.72 -9.04
N VAL A 411 -17.19 9.97 -9.95
CA VAL A 411 -18.22 11.01 -9.81
C VAL A 411 -19.33 10.52 -8.89
N GLU A 412 -19.71 11.36 -7.93
CA GLU A 412 -20.88 11.16 -7.06
C GLU A 412 -21.99 12.11 -7.49
N THR A 413 -23.15 11.54 -7.85
CA THR A 413 -24.33 12.30 -8.28
C THR A 413 -25.41 12.21 -7.21
N GLU A 414 -25.86 13.36 -6.68
CA GLU A 414 -26.92 13.39 -5.70
C GLU A 414 -28.26 12.92 -6.26
N VAL A 415 -28.98 12.11 -5.48
CA VAL A 415 -30.29 11.58 -5.80
C VAL A 415 -31.32 12.24 -4.86
N PRO A 416 -32.03 13.27 -5.31
CA PRO A 416 -33.06 13.97 -4.54
C PRO A 416 -34.15 13.04 -4.06
N ALA A 417 -34.80 13.36 -2.93
CA ALA A 417 -35.82 12.51 -2.31
C ALA A 417 -36.95 12.11 -3.29
N ALA A 418 -37.37 13.00 -4.17
CA ALA A 418 -38.41 12.72 -5.19
C ALA A 418 -37.97 11.65 -6.23
N GLN A 419 -36.68 11.47 -6.43
CA GLN A 419 -36.10 10.49 -7.37
C GLN A 419 -35.75 9.16 -6.70
N ARG A 420 -35.80 9.04 -5.38
CA ARG A 420 -35.51 7.82 -4.60
C ARG A 420 -36.63 6.79 -4.76
N LYS A 421 -36.73 6.15 -5.94
CA LYS A 421 -37.75 5.15 -6.29
C LYS A 421 -37.09 3.83 -6.67
N GLY A 422 -37.83 2.72 -6.62
CA GLY A 422 -37.35 1.41 -7.06
C GLY A 422 -36.06 0.96 -6.37
N GLU A 423 -35.00 0.78 -7.15
CA GLU A 423 -33.68 0.36 -6.67
C GLU A 423 -33.10 1.40 -5.68
N ALA A 424 -33.07 2.66 -6.04
CA ALA A 424 -32.56 3.74 -5.19
C ALA A 424 -33.24 3.80 -3.81
N ALA A 425 -34.56 3.57 -3.75
CA ALA A 425 -35.27 3.54 -2.47
C ALA A 425 -34.87 2.35 -1.58
N ARG A 426 -34.62 1.17 -2.19
CA ARG A 426 -34.17 -0.03 -1.46
C ARG A 426 -32.78 0.20 -0.85
N HIS A 427 -31.83 0.70 -1.64
CA HIS A 427 -30.47 0.99 -1.19
C HIS A 427 -30.45 2.08 -0.15
N TYR A 428 -31.23 3.17 -0.33
CA TYR A 428 -31.39 4.23 0.68
C TYR A 428 -31.86 3.66 2.01
N ALA A 429 -32.88 2.80 2.02
CA ALA A 429 -33.41 2.19 3.24
C ALA A 429 -32.38 1.28 3.93
N ALA A 430 -31.64 0.48 3.16
CA ALA A 430 -30.60 -0.40 3.65
C ALA A 430 -29.44 0.41 4.29
N LEU A 431 -28.92 1.42 3.59
CA LEU A 431 -27.82 2.24 4.08
C LEU A 431 -28.24 3.11 5.29
N ARG A 432 -29.51 3.59 5.31
CA ARG A 432 -30.06 4.27 6.47
C ARG A 432 -30.10 3.36 7.71
N LYS A 433 -30.39 2.07 7.51
CA LYS A 433 -30.35 1.09 8.60
C LYS A 433 -28.92 0.91 9.10
N VAL A 434 -27.92 0.79 8.22
CA VAL A 434 -26.50 0.70 8.61
C VAL A 434 -26.09 1.90 9.45
N LEU A 435 -26.45 3.14 9.03
CA LEU A 435 -26.16 4.35 9.80
C LEU A 435 -26.87 4.39 11.16
N ALA A 436 -28.09 3.86 11.24
CA ALA A 436 -28.87 3.83 12.48
C ALA A 436 -28.39 2.75 13.46
N ASP A 437 -27.95 1.60 12.94
CA ASP A 437 -27.48 0.48 13.76
C ASP A 437 -26.03 0.71 14.29
N THR A 438 -25.29 1.64 13.72
CA THR A 438 -23.93 1.94 14.16
C THR A 438 -23.95 2.95 15.31
N HIS A 439 -23.45 2.54 16.47
CA HIS A 439 -23.45 3.33 17.69
C HIS A 439 -22.16 4.13 17.85
N ASP A 440 -21.78 4.89 16.82
CA ASP A 440 -20.55 5.68 16.78
C ASP A 440 -20.66 7.02 17.53
N GLY A 441 -21.86 7.40 17.95
CA GLY A 441 -22.12 8.69 18.60
C GLY A 441 -22.01 9.88 17.66
N PRO A 442 -22.23 11.10 18.16
CA PRO A 442 -21.99 12.32 17.40
C PRO A 442 -20.49 12.49 17.13
N LEU A 443 -20.18 13.20 16.05
CA LEU A 443 -18.83 13.67 15.79
C LEU A 443 -18.44 14.68 16.89
N ASP A 444 -17.70 14.22 17.88
CA ASP A 444 -17.38 14.99 19.08
C ASP A 444 -15.97 15.60 18.99
N PRO A 445 -15.86 16.94 18.84
CA PRO A 445 -14.57 17.62 18.79
C PRO A 445 -13.81 17.56 20.13
N THR A 446 -14.50 17.35 21.28
CA THR A 446 -13.85 17.30 22.60
C THR A 446 -13.07 16.01 22.82
N ARG A 447 -13.26 15.00 22.00
CA ARG A 447 -12.45 13.77 21.96
C ARG A 447 -10.94 14.05 21.81
N TYR A 448 -10.61 15.26 21.39
CA TYR A 448 -9.24 15.69 21.10
C TYR A 448 -8.90 16.91 21.96
N PRO A 449 -8.51 16.72 23.20
CA PRO A 449 -8.38 17.80 24.19
C PRO A 449 -7.37 18.89 23.81
N TRP A 450 -6.38 18.58 22.97
CA TRP A 450 -5.43 19.60 22.48
C TRP A 450 -6.02 20.56 21.44
N CYS A 451 -7.21 20.25 20.92
CA CYS A 451 -7.97 21.14 20.04
C CYS A 451 -9.17 21.78 20.76
N GLU A 452 -9.33 21.54 22.06
CA GLU A 452 -10.44 22.04 22.84
C GLU A 452 -10.52 23.58 22.79
N GLY A 453 -11.71 24.10 22.58
CA GLY A 453 -11.95 25.55 22.48
C GLY A 453 -11.52 26.18 21.17
N GLN A 454 -10.99 25.41 20.20
CA GLN A 454 -10.65 25.93 18.89
C GLN A 454 -11.81 25.71 17.90
N PRO A 455 -12.11 26.73 17.05
CA PRO A 455 -13.11 26.56 16.00
C PRO A 455 -12.63 25.46 15.02
N SER A 456 -13.60 24.75 14.45
CA SER A 456 -13.35 23.86 13.30
C SER A 456 -12.57 24.62 12.24
N VAL A 457 -11.40 24.14 11.85
CA VAL A 457 -10.55 24.81 10.86
C VAL A 457 -11.05 24.43 9.48
N ASP A 458 -11.51 25.42 8.73
CA ASP A 458 -11.80 25.23 7.32
C ASP A 458 -10.53 24.87 6.54
N PRO A 459 -10.61 24.00 5.52
CA PRO A 459 -9.48 23.70 4.67
C PRO A 459 -8.84 25.00 4.12
N GLY A 460 -7.56 25.19 4.40
CA GLY A 460 -6.81 26.38 3.97
C GLY A 460 -6.73 27.51 5.01
N GLN A 461 -7.40 27.38 6.15
CA GLN A 461 -7.23 28.35 7.25
C GLN A 461 -6.03 27.98 8.13
N PRO A 462 -5.23 28.95 8.59
CA PRO A 462 -4.13 28.67 9.52
C PRO A 462 -4.69 28.22 10.86
N ALA A 463 -4.04 27.20 11.45
CA ALA A 463 -4.39 26.74 12.78
C ALA A 463 -4.11 27.84 13.83
N THR A 464 -5.03 28.02 14.73
CA THR A 464 -4.92 28.96 15.86
C THR A 464 -4.17 28.38 17.05
N VAL A 465 -4.05 27.04 17.12
CA VAL A 465 -3.28 26.29 18.12
C VAL A 465 -2.32 25.33 17.44
N ALA A 466 -1.11 25.15 18.00
CA ALA A 466 -0.13 24.23 17.50
C ALA A 466 -0.69 22.81 17.43
N GLY A 467 -0.72 22.22 16.27
CA GLY A 467 -1.25 20.87 16.02
C GLY A 467 -2.70 20.80 15.56
N CYS A 468 -3.53 21.77 15.87
CA CYS A 468 -4.92 21.83 15.43
C CYS A 468 -5.01 22.53 14.07
N GLY A 469 -5.64 21.90 13.08
CA GLY A 469 -5.72 22.44 11.72
C GLY A 469 -4.41 22.46 10.95
N ARG A 470 -3.39 21.76 11.42
CA ARG A 470 -2.13 21.58 10.69
C ARG A 470 -1.95 20.12 10.30
N THR A 471 -1.52 19.91 9.07
CA THR A 471 -0.99 18.61 8.67
C THR A 471 0.27 18.32 9.48
N PRO A 472 0.39 17.19 10.17
CA PRO A 472 1.61 16.84 10.86
C PRO A 472 2.81 16.87 9.93
N GLY A 473 3.70 17.85 10.13
CA GLY A 473 5.01 17.90 9.50
C GLY A 473 5.05 18.17 8.00
N GLY A 474 4.16 18.97 7.46
CA GLY A 474 4.28 19.46 6.08
C GLY A 474 4.08 18.38 5.01
N GLU A 475 3.22 17.43 5.26
CA GLU A 475 2.73 16.50 4.25
C GLU A 475 1.57 17.15 3.48
N GLU A 476 1.83 18.25 2.78
CA GLU A 476 0.98 18.80 1.73
C GLU A 476 1.26 18.13 0.40
#